data_9b6ed09da6864ff438404fe3598e8add
#
_entry.id   9b6ed09da6864ff438404fe3598e8add
#
_cell.length_a   1.000
_cell.length_b   1.000
_cell.length_c   1.000
_cell.angle_alpha   90.00
_cell.angle_beta   90.00
_cell.angle_gamma   90.00
#
_symmetry.space_group_name_H-M   'P 1'
#
loop_
_entity.id
_entity.type
_entity.pdbx_description
1 polymer ?
#
loop_
_entity_poly.entity_id
_entity_poly.type
_entity_poly.pdbx_seq_one_letter_code
_entity_poly.pdbx_strand_id
1 'polypeptide(L)'
;VEMTDDFQVLADGILCDNLAGRQQVLQSYNPDSVCVQFDDIKNLKVAELRDVLTKRQIIYVYHNQIDARGDKANTEDEVFHACEEAVQEIMDLIHRISVSGNTYHFIVTADHGFIYKRDKLTESDKISGKSADKAFVNRRFIVSKAALEDDGIDHMSMGRVLGNEDSKVVSYPVSSNVFKVAGGGANYVH
;
A
#
# COMPACT_ATOMS: atom_id res chain seq x y z
N VAL A 1 -4.67 -12.02 -10.61
CA VAL A 1 -3.64 -11.80 -9.56
C VAL A 1 -3.45 -13.10 -8.81
N GLU A 2 -2.22 -13.45 -8.51
CA GLU A 2 -1.82 -14.69 -7.85
C GLU A 2 -0.83 -14.40 -6.71
N MET A 3 -0.78 -15.28 -5.71
CA MET A 3 0.23 -15.23 -4.66
C MET A 3 1.03 -16.53 -4.68
N THR A 4 2.35 -16.41 -4.80
CA THR A 4 3.25 -17.58 -4.81
C THR A 4 3.35 -18.25 -3.44
N ASP A 5 3.99 -19.42 -3.38
CA ASP A 5 4.30 -20.10 -2.09
C ASP A 5 5.31 -19.33 -1.22
N ASP A 6 6.04 -18.39 -1.81
CA ASP A 6 6.93 -17.46 -1.12
C ASP A 6 6.24 -16.12 -0.78
N PHE A 7 4.92 -16.05 -0.91
CA PHE A 7 4.08 -14.88 -0.63
C PHE A 7 4.38 -13.65 -1.50
N GLN A 8 4.92 -13.85 -2.69
CA GLN A 8 5.08 -12.80 -3.68
C GLN A 8 3.79 -12.64 -4.49
N VAL A 9 3.43 -11.41 -4.82
CA VAL A 9 2.24 -11.08 -5.61
C VAL A 9 2.61 -10.97 -7.07
N LEU A 10 1.93 -11.76 -7.90
CA LEU A 10 2.03 -11.71 -9.36
C LEU A 10 0.72 -11.19 -9.95
N ALA A 11 0.82 -10.35 -10.96
CA ALA A 11 -0.28 -10.00 -11.84
C ALA A 11 0.07 -10.44 -13.26
N ASP A 12 -0.72 -11.34 -13.82
CA ASP A 12 -0.48 -11.95 -15.14
C ASP A 12 0.94 -12.54 -15.30
N GLY A 13 1.43 -13.17 -14.23
CA GLY A 13 2.77 -13.76 -14.17
C GLY A 13 3.91 -12.76 -13.96
N ILE A 14 3.63 -11.48 -13.82
CA ILE A 14 4.62 -10.41 -13.59
C ILE A 14 4.68 -10.08 -12.10
N LEU A 15 5.88 -10.05 -11.54
CA LEU A 15 6.11 -9.71 -10.13
C LEU A 15 5.84 -8.22 -9.87
N CYS A 16 4.99 -7.92 -8.87
CA CYS A 16 4.50 -6.58 -8.56
C CYS A 16 5.15 -5.93 -7.33
N ASP A 17 6.33 -6.38 -6.91
CA ASP A 17 7.03 -5.92 -5.71
C ASP A 17 7.68 -4.55 -5.82
N ASN A 18 7.84 -4.05 -7.04
CA ASN A 18 8.47 -2.75 -7.31
C ASN A 18 7.76 -1.98 -8.43
N LEU A 19 8.16 -0.71 -8.60
CA LEU A 19 7.56 0.19 -9.59
C LEU A 19 7.71 -0.33 -11.03
N ALA A 20 8.83 -0.94 -11.37
CA ALA A 20 9.10 -1.45 -12.71
C ALA A 20 8.17 -2.62 -13.06
N GLY A 21 7.97 -3.58 -12.14
CA GLY A 21 7.02 -4.67 -12.32
C GLY A 21 5.59 -4.17 -12.46
N ARG A 22 5.16 -3.23 -11.61
CA ARG A 22 3.85 -2.59 -11.72
C ARG A 22 3.65 -1.88 -13.05
N GLN A 23 4.65 -1.14 -13.52
CA GLN A 23 4.61 -0.51 -14.84
C GLN A 23 4.49 -1.54 -15.97
N GLN A 24 5.22 -2.64 -15.89
CA GLN A 24 5.15 -3.70 -16.90
C GLN A 24 3.75 -4.32 -16.98
N VAL A 25 3.09 -4.57 -15.83
CA VAL A 25 1.69 -5.01 -15.81
C VAL A 25 0.78 -3.98 -16.47
N LEU A 26 0.88 -2.71 -16.10
CA LEU A 26 0.02 -1.67 -16.66
C LEU A 26 0.24 -1.49 -18.17
N GLN A 27 1.48 -1.59 -18.63
CA GLN A 27 1.82 -1.50 -20.06
C GLN A 27 1.37 -2.72 -20.87
N SER A 28 1.17 -3.88 -20.24
CA SER A 28 0.57 -5.03 -20.93
C SER A 28 -0.89 -4.78 -21.31
N TYR A 29 -1.63 -3.96 -20.53
CA TYR A 29 -2.99 -3.55 -20.83
C TYR A 29 -3.07 -2.26 -21.67
N ASN A 30 -2.18 -1.32 -21.41
CA ASN A 30 -2.09 -0.06 -22.13
C ASN A 30 -0.61 0.33 -22.29
N PRO A 31 0.00 0.14 -23.49
CA PRO A 31 1.41 0.42 -23.74
C PRO A 31 1.83 1.86 -23.46
N ASP A 32 0.89 2.80 -23.55
CA ASP A 32 1.14 4.23 -23.30
C ASP A 32 1.00 4.61 -21.80
N SER A 33 1.01 3.62 -20.89
CA SER A 33 1.02 3.84 -19.45
C SER A 33 2.43 4.12 -18.94
N VAL A 34 2.51 4.94 -17.89
CA VAL A 34 3.74 5.18 -17.13
C VAL A 34 3.45 5.19 -15.63
N CYS A 35 4.37 4.67 -14.83
CA CYS A 35 4.38 4.74 -13.38
C CYS A 35 5.50 5.65 -12.90
N VAL A 36 5.19 6.60 -12.04
CA VAL A 36 6.17 7.53 -11.47
C VAL A 36 5.95 7.69 -9.97
N GLN A 37 7.03 7.96 -9.24
CA GLN A 37 6.91 8.40 -7.86
C GLN A 37 6.60 9.89 -7.82
N PHE A 38 5.78 10.33 -6.87
CA PHE A 38 5.49 11.74 -6.65
C PHE A 38 6.78 12.55 -6.43
N ASP A 39 7.70 12.01 -5.65
CA ASP A 39 8.98 12.68 -5.34
C ASP A 39 9.85 12.92 -6.57
N ASP A 40 9.74 12.07 -7.59
CA ASP A 40 10.51 12.23 -8.84
C ASP A 40 9.97 13.38 -9.70
N ILE A 41 8.70 13.73 -9.57
CA ILE A 41 8.03 14.72 -10.45
C ILE A 41 7.65 16.03 -9.75
N LYS A 42 7.56 16.04 -8.42
CA LYS A 42 7.08 17.20 -7.65
C LYS A 42 7.87 18.50 -7.90
N ASN A 43 9.18 18.39 -8.18
CA ASN A 43 10.08 19.53 -8.38
C ASN A 43 10.53 19.73 -9.83
N LEU A 44 10.01 18.95 -10.78
CA LEU A 44 10.37 19.07 -12.19
C LEU A 44 9.94 20.45 -12.73
N LYS A 45 10.75 21.03 -13.61
CA LYS A 45 10.36 22.20 -14.38
C LYS A 45 9.23 21.82 -15.36
N VAL A 46 8.51 22.84 -15.84
CA VAL A 46 7.35 22.63 -16.73
C VAL A 46 7.72 21.81 -17.99
N ALA A 47 8.87 22.03 -18.58
CA ALA A 47 9.31 21.28 -19.76
C ALA A 47 9.54 19.80 -19.42
N GLU A 48 10.27 19.53 -18.34
CA GLU A 48 10.56 18.17 -17.86
C GLU A 48 9.27 17.43 -17.47
N LEU A 49 8.36 18.11 -16.79
CA LEU A 49 7.06 17.54 -16.44
C LEU A 49 6.25 17.19 -17.69
N ARG A 50 6.26 18.06 -18.71
CA ARG A 50 5.62 17.79 -20.01
C ARG A 50 6.20 16.56 -20.69
N ASP A 51 7.51 16.34 -20.64
CA ASP A 51 8.15 15.17 -21.22
C ASP A 51 7.66 13.86 -20.56
N VAL A 52 7.43 13.87 -19.25
CA VAL A 52 6.83 12.74 -18.54
C VAL A 52 5.38 12.49 -18.97
N LEU A 53 4.59 13.56 -19.18
CA LEU A 53 3.14 13.47 -19.44
C LEU A 53 2.82 13.25 -20.93
N THR A 54 3.66 13.76 -21.85
CA THR A 54 3.37 13.77 -23.28
C THR A 54 3.33 12.36 -23.87
N LYS A 55 2.34 12.11 -24.75
CA LYS A 55 2.11 10.81 -25.39
C LYS A 55 1.77 9.67 -24.42
N ARG A 56 1.30 9.99 -23.22
CA ARG A 56 0.81 9.01 -22.28
C ARG A 56 -0.72 9.06 -22.23
N GLN A 57 -1.34 7.90 -22.24
CA GLN A 57 -2.79 7.77 -22.05
C GLN A 57 -3.13 7.66 -20.57
N ILE A 58 -2.28 6.97 -19.80
CA ILE A 58 -2.48 6.76 -18.37
C ILE A 58 -1.17 7.01 -17.64
N ILE A 59 -1.24 7.79 -16.57
CA ILE A 59 -0.11 8.10 -15.71
C ILE A 59 -0.50 7.74 -14.28
N TYR A 60 0.24 6.78 -13.70
CA TYR A 60 0.08 6.38 -12.31
C TYR A 60 1.14 7.09 -11.46
N VAL A 61 0.69 7.94 -10.55
CA VAL A 61 1.56 8.63 -9.62
C VAL A 61 1.41 8.00 -8.25
N TYR A 62 2.49 7.46 -7.72
CA TYR A 62 2.53 6.88 -6.37
C TYR A 62 3.03 7.93 -5.38
N HIS A 63 2.22 8.20 -4.36
CA HIS A 63 2.51 9.11 -3.27
C HIS A 63 2.65 8.31 -1.98
N ASN A 64 3.78 8.40 -1.29
CA ASN A 64 4.12 7.54 -0.16
C ASN A 64 4.45 8.33 1.13
N GLN A 65 4.07 9.60 1.21
CA GLN A 65 4.49 10.45 2.34
C GLN A 65 3.80 10.09 3.66
N ILE A 66 2.55 9.62 3.59
CA ILE A 66 1.78 9.26 4.80
C ILE A 66 2.42 8.04 5.47
N ASP A 67 2.61 6.95 4.72
CA ASP A 67 3.22 5.73 5.24
C ASP A 67 4.67 5.94 5.67
N ALA A 68 5.44 6.71 4.90
CA ALA A 68 6.83 7.01 5.22
C ALA A 68 7.02 7.71 6.58
N ARG A 69 6.00 8.46 7.04
CA ARG A 69 5.99 9.07 8.38
C ARG A 69 5.34 8.17 9.42
N GLY A 70 4.22 7.54 9.09
CA GLY A 70 3.47 6.70 10.00
C GLY A 70 4.24 5.47 10.46
N ASP A 71 5.01 4.84 9.59
CA ASP A 71 5.75 3.61 9.87
C ASP A 71 6.94 3.78 10.83
N LYS A 72 7.38 4.99 11.06
CA LYS A 72 8.54 5.27 11.90
C LYS A 72 8.10 5.73 13.29
N ALA A 73 8.54 5.03 14.32
CA ALA A 73 8.20 5.33 15.72
C ALA A 73 8.55 6.77 16.18
N ASN A 74 9.46 7.44 15.50
CA ASN A 74 9.86 8.82 15.80
C ASN A 74 9.07 9.89 15.03
N THR A 75 8.24 9.50 14.08
CA THR A 75 7.43 10.42 13.25
C THR A 75 5.96 10.01 13.17
N GLU A 76 5.55 8.90 13.79
CA GLU A 76 4.16 8.42 13.74
C GLU A 76 3.15 9.44 14.32
N ASP A 77 3.57 10.29 15.25
CA ASP A 77 2.74 11.36 15.81
C ASP A 77 2.44 12.48 14.79
N GLU A 78 3.21 12.55 13.70
CA GLU A 78 3.05 13.54 12.63
C GLU A 78 2.15 13.04 11.49
N VAL A 79 1.62 11.82 11.59
CA VAL A 79 0.87 11.19 10.47
C VAL A 79 -0.34 12.01 10.02
N PHE A 80 -1.06 12.65 10.94
CA PHE A 80 -2.20 13.51 10.55
C PHE A 80 -1.75 14.76 9.81
N HIS A 81 -0.62 15.35 10.23
CA HIS A 81 -0.01 16.46 9.50
C HIS A 81 0.48 16.00 8.12
N ALA A 82 1.06 14.79 8.04
CA ALA A 82 1.42 14.18 6.76
C ALA A 82 0.20 13.99 5.83
N CYS A 83 -0.97 13.66 6.37
CA CYS A 83 -2.21 13.59 5.59
C CYS A 83 -2.63 14.96 5.03
N GLU A 84 -2.55 16.01 5.84
CA GLU A 84 -2.87 17.38 5.41
C GLU A 84 -1.89 17.86 4.33
N GLU A 85 -0.59 17.63 4.51
CA GLU A 85 0.44 17.93 3.51
C GLU A 85 0.23 17.13 2.22
N ALA A 86 -0.07 15.83 2.31
CA ALA A 86 -0.31 14.99 1.15
C ALA A 86 -1.49 15.49 0.32
N VAL A 87 -2.58 15.91 0.95
CA VAL A 87 -3.72 16.51 0.24
C VAL A 87 -3.29 17.77 -0.50
N GLN A 88 -2.52 18.66 0.14
CA GLN A 88 -2.05 19.89 -0.51
C GLN A 88 -1.08 19.58 -1.66
N GLU A 89 -0.13 18.68 -1.47
CA GLU A 89 0.82 18.24 -2.50
C GLU A 89 0.12 17.65 -3.73
N ILE A 90 -0.92 16.83 -3.52
CA ILE A 90 -1.73 16.25 -4.59
C ILE A 90 -2.50 17.35 -5.33
N MET A 91 -3.11 18.29 -4.62
CA MET A 91 -3.82 19.43 -5.23
C MET A 91 -2.89 20.29 -6.08
N ASP A 92 -1.70 20.60 -5.57
CA ASP A 92 -0.70 21.39 -6.28
C ASP A 92 -0.19 20.66 -7.54
N LEU A 93 0.03 19.34 -7.44
CA LEU A 93 0.41 18.54 -8.59
C LEU A 93 -0.70 18.51 -9.66
N ILE A 94 -1.95 18.28 -9.26
CA ILE A 94 -3.12 18.31 -10.17
C ILE A 94 -3.19 19.66 -10.88
N HIS A 95 -3.06 20.77 -10.14
CA HIS A 95 -3.07 22.10 -10.72
C HIS A 95 -1.93 22.30 -11.75
N ARG A 96 -0.70 21.93 -11.39
CA ARG A 96 0.46 22.01 -12.29
C ARG A 96 0.29 21.16 -13.54
N ILE A 97 -0.23 19.95 -13.41
CA ILE A 97 -0.48 19.05 -14.55
C ILE A 97 -1.58 19.61 -15.44
N SER A 98 -2.67 20.13 -14.89
CA SER A 98 -3.76 20.73 -15.64
C SER A 98 -3.28 21.92 -16.50
N VAL A 99 -2.49 22.82 -15.89
CA VAL A 99 -1.98 24.01 -16.57
C VAL A 99 -0.89 23.69 -17.57
N SER A 100 0.01 22.75 -17.24
CA SER A 100 1.21 22.49 -18.01
C SER A 100 1.08 21.33 -19.00
N GLY A 101 0.27 20.31 -18.65
CA GLY A 101 0.16 19.06 -19.39
C GLY A 101 -1.10 18.89 -20.22
N ASN A 102 -2.02 19.87 -20.18
CA ASN A 102 -3.33 19.79 -20.86
C ASN A 102 -4.13 18.52 -20.47
N THR A 103 -4.03 18.12 -19.21
CA THR A 103 -4.67 16.92 -18.65
C THR A 103 -5.76 17.36 -17.66
N TYR A 104 -6.98 16.80 -17.80
CA TYR A 104 -8.15 17.23 -17.03
C TYR A 104 -8.89 16.09 -16.35
N HIS A 105 -8.48 14.84 -16.57
CA HIS A 105 -9.09 13.69 -15.94
C HIS A 105 -8.14 13.14 -14.87
N PHE A 106 -8.58 13.24 -13.61
CA PHE A 106 -7.80 12.77 -12.46
C PHE A 106 -8.64 11.82 -11.62
N ILE A 107 -8.02 10.79 -11.13
CA ILE A 107 -8.57 9.87 -10.13
C ILE A 107 -7.59 9.89 -8.96
N VAL A 108 -8.07 10.24 -7.78
CA VAL A 108 -7.31 10.16 -6.53
C VAL A 108 -7.88 9.01 -5.72
N THR A 109 -7.03 8.09 -5.31
CA THR A 109 -7.40 6.92 -4.53
C THR A 109 -6.30 6.57 -3.54
N ALA A 110 -6.61 5.70 -2.59
CA ALA A 110 -5.64 5.10 -1.70
C ALA A 110 -5.64 3.58 -1.90
N ASP A 111 -4.52 2.93 -1.67
CA ASP A 111 -4.37 1.48 -1.68
C ASP A 111 -4.88 0.85 -0.38
N HIS A 112 -4.69 1.53 0.76
CA HIS A 112 -5.23 1.17 2.06
C HIS A 112 -5.44 2.41 2.94
N GLY A 113 -5.94 2.21 4.14
CA GLY A 113 -5.99 3.18 5.22
C GLY A 113 -5.08 2.77 6.37
N PHE A 114 -5.16 3.45 7.48
CA PHE A 114 -4.46 3.09 8.70
C PHE A 114 -5.36 3.22 9.93
N ILE A 115 -4.95 2.57 11.01
CA ILE A 115 -5.51 2.73 12.34
C ILE A 115 -4.51 3.52 13.18
N TYR A 116 -4.96 4.62 13.77
CA TYR A 116 -4.15 5.37 14.72
C TYR A 116 -4.73 5.21 16.12
N LYS A 117 -3.95 4.66 17.03
CA LYS A 117 -4.33 4.54 18.44
C LYS A 117 -3.77 5.72 19.22
N ARG A 118 -4.65 6.46 19.91
CA ARG A 118 -4.23 7.59 20.74
C ARG A 118 -3.30 7.16 21.88
N ASP A 119 -3.63 6.04 22.50
CA ASP A 119 -2.80 5.42 23.53
C ASP A 119 -1.88 4.39 22.90
N LYS A 120 -0.62 4.34 23.33
CA LYS A 120 0.36 3.38 22.82
C LYS A 120 -0.12 1.95 23.02
N LEU A 121 0.17 1.10 22.04
CA LEU A 121 -0.11 -0.33 22.11
C LEU A 121 0.51 -0.97 23.34
N THR A 122 -0.31 -1.62 24.15
CA THR A 122 0.11 -2.39 25.31
C THR A 122 0.21 -3.89 24.96
N GLU A 123 0.70 -4.71 25.87
CA GLU A 123 0.78 -6.16 25.65
C GLU A 123 -0.60 -6.82 25.48
N SER A 124 -1.63 -6.25 26.09
CA SER A 124 -3.02 -6.72 25.92
C SER A 124 -3.60 -6.44 24.52
N ASP A 125 -3.02 -5.50 23.79
CA ASP A 125 -3.42 -5.19 22.41
C ASP A 125 -2.74 -6.10 21.39
N LYS A 126 -1.85 -7.00 21.83
CA LYS A 126 -1.00 -7.82 20.97
C LYS A 126 -1.41 -9.28 21.04
N ILE A 127 -1.77 -9.83 19.90
CA ILE A 127 -2.14 -11.23 19.71
C ILE A 127 -0.91 -12.04 19.30
N SER A 128 -0.79 -13.27 19.77
CA SER A 128 0.27 -14.17 19.35
C SER A 128 -0.04 -14.72 17.96
N GLY A 129 0.66 -14.21 16.94
CA GLY A 129 0.52 -14.68 15.55
C GLY A 129 1.41 -15.88 15.23
N LYS A 130 1.52 -16.87 16.13
CA LYS A 130 2.34 -18.07 15.86
C LYS A 130 1.61 -19.00 14.89
N SER A 131 2.09 -19.06 13.65
CA SER A 131 1.76 -20.11 12.71
C SER A 131 2.70 -21.30 12.89
N ALA A 132 2.16 -22.51 12.76
CA ALA A 132 2.98 -23.73 12.77
C ALA A 132 3.81 -23.88 11.48
N ASP A 133 3.35 -23.25 10.38
CA ASP A 133 3.93 -23.32 9.04
C ASP A 133 4.57 -22.01 8.62
N LYS A 134 5.26 -22.03 7.47
CA LYS A 134 5.75 -20.82 6.78
C LYS A 134 4.58 -19.87 6.57
N ALA A 135 4.73 -18.63 7.02
CA ALA A 135 3.69 -17.59 6.94
C ALA A 135 4.30 -16.24 6.58
N PHE A 136 3.54 -15.42 5.88
CA PHE A 136 3.82 -14.00 5.76
C PHE A 136 3.13 -13.28 6.91
N VAL A 137 3.90 -12.58 7.73
CA VAL A 137 3.41 -11.96 8.95
C VAL A 137 3.53 -10.44 8.85
N ASN A 138 2.37 -9.77 8.93
CA ASN A 138 2.25 -8.34 9.09
C ASN A 138 1.60 -8.03 10.45
N ARG A 139 1.61 -6.78 10.88
CA ARG A 139 0.98 -6.38 12.15
C ARG A 139 -0.54 -6.55 12.16
N ARG A 140 -1.19 -6.42 11.01
CA ARG A 140 -2.66 -6.49 10.87
C ARG A 140 -3.17 -7.75 10.20
N PHE A 141 -2.31 -8.52 9.57
CA PHE A 141 -2.72 -9.78 8.96
C PHE A 141 -1.58 -10.78 8.88
N ILE A 142 -1.94 -12.04 8.80
CA ILE A 142 -1.01 -13.15 8.56
C ILE A 142 -1.57 -13.97 7.41
N VAL A 143 -0.74 -14.25 6.40
CA VAL A 143 -1.07 -15.17 5.31
C VAL A 143 -0.35 -16.49 5.56
N SER A 144 -1.11 -17.57 5.61
CA SER A 144 -0.60 -18.93 5.89
C SER A 144 -1.43 -20.00 5.19
N LYS A 145 -0.96 -21.25 5.23
CA LYS A 145 -1.72 -22.39 4.66
C LYS A 145 -2.92 -22.79 5.50
N ALA A 146 -2.91 -22.50 6.79
CA ALA A 146 -4.02 -22.79 7.70
C ALA A 146 -4.42 -21.55 8.48
N ALA A 147 -5.70 -21.43 8.80
CA ALA A 147 -6.20 -20.36 9.65
C ALA A 147 -5.56 -20.41 11.05
N LEU A 148 -5.35 -19.25 11.65
CA LEU A 148 -4.95 -19.15 13.05
C LEU A 148 -6.21 -19.23 13.93
N GLU A 149 -6.21 -20.17 14.85
CA GLU A 149 -7.31 -20.34 15.79
C GLU A 149 -7.02 -19.58 17.08
N ASP A 150 -7.69 -18.43 17.26
CA ASP A 150 -7.64 -17.61 18.48
C ASP A 150 -8.94 -16.80 18.56
N ASP A 151 -9.49 -16.61 19.75
CA ASP A 151 -10.77 -15.92 19.95
C ASP A 151 -10.81 -14.48 19.44
N GLY A 152 -9.67 -13.85 19.26
CA GLY A 152 -9.54 -12.47 18.76
C GLY A 152 -9.20 -12.36 17.26
N ILE A 153 -9.19 -13.48 16.54
CA ILE A 153 -8.80 -13.55 15.13
C ILE A 153 -9.98 -14.03 14.27
N ASP A 154 -10.19 -13.37 13.16
CA ASP A 154 -11.03 -13.84 12.07
C ASP A 154 -10.19 -14.17 10.84
N HIS A 155 -10.75 -14.85 9.86
CA HIS A 155 -10.01 -15.30 8.69
C HIS A 155 -10.83 -15.26 7.42
N MET A 156 -10.12 -15.15 6.30
CA MET A 156 -10.71 -15.16 4.95
C MET A 156 -9.82 -15.97 4.01
N SER A 157 -10.44 -16.72 3.12
CA SER A 157 -9.73 -17.43 2.05
C SER A 157 -9.05 -16.43 1.11
N MET A 158 -7.77 -16.64 0.80
CA MET A 158 -7.05 -15.85 -0.20
C MET A 158 -7.69 -16.00 -1.57
N GLY A 159 -8.16 -17.18 -1.94
CA GLY A 159 -8.88 -17.40 -3.19
C GLY A 159 -10.12 -16.52 -3.33
N ARG A 160 -10.86 -16.29 -2.22
CA ARG A 160 -11.98 -15.33 -2.21
C ARG A 160 -11.51 -13.89 -2.40
N VAL A 161 -10.40 -13.50 -1.80
CA VAL A 161 -9.82 -12.15 -1.93
C VAL A 161 -9.33 -11.89 -3.34
N LEU A 162 -8.62 -12.87 -3.93
CA LEU A 162 -8.02 -12.74 -5.26
C LEU A 162 -8.95 -13.15 -6.41
N GLY A 163 -10.08 -13.78 -6.11
CA GLY A 163 -11.01 -14.31 -7.13
C GLY A 163 -10.44 -15.51 -7.88
N ASN A 164 -9.69 -16.37 -7.21
CA ASN A 164 -9.04 -17.57 -7.79
C ASN A 164 -9.13 -18.79 -6.85
N GLU A 165 -8.41 -19.87 -7.15
CA GLU A 165 -8.38 -21.12 -6.39
C GLU A 165 -7.25 -21.17 -5.33
N ASP A 166 -6.69 -20.04 -4.89
CA ASP A 166 -5.63 -20.01 -3.87
C ASP A 166 -6.17 -20.57 -2.55
N SER A 167 -5.51 -21.59 -2.03
CA SER A 167 -5.88 -22.28 -0.79
C SER A 167 -5.37 -21.61 0.49
N LYS A 168 -4.54 -20.57 0.38
CA LYS A 168 -4.04 -19.83 1.54
C LYS A 168 -5.15 -19.09 2.25
N VAL A 169 -4.90 -18.79 3.52
CA VAL A 169 -5.83 -18.09 4.40
C VAL A 169 -5.18 -16.83 4.93
N VAL A 170 -5.93 -15.74 4.93
CA VAL A 170 -5.58 -14.50 5.60
C VAL A 170 -6.25 -14.50 6.97
N SER A 171 -5.47 -14.47 8.03
CA SER A 171 -5.95 -14.31 9.40
C SER A 171 -5.70 -12.88 9.87
N TYR A 172 -6.67 -12.25 10.51
CA TYR A 172 -6.60 -10.86 10.95
C TYR A 172 -7.32 -10.63 12.29
N PRO A 173 -6.86 -9.68 13.12
CA PRO A 173 -7.54 -9.33 14.36
C PRO A 173 -8.91 -8.71 14.08
N VAL A 174 -9.94 -9.14 14.80
CA VAL A 174 -11.31 -8.59 14.68
C VAL A 174 -11.47 -7.18 15.25
N SER A 175 -10.48 -6.69 15.99
CA SER A 175 -10.47 -5.37 16.63
C SER A 175 -9.27 -4.53 16.16
N SER A 176 -8.96 -3.46 16.88
CA SER A 176 -7.73 -2.68 16.67
C SER A 176 -6.46 -3.35 17.19
N ASN A 177 -6.52 -4.60 17.66
CA ASN A 177 -5.38 -5.37 18.10
C ASN A 177 -4.42 -5.66 16.94
N VAL A 178 -3.19 -6.00 17.29
CA VAL A 178 -2.11 -6.28 16.33
C VAL A 178 -1.46 -7.62 16.63
N PHE A 179 -0.86 -8.23 15.62
CA PHE A 179 0.03 -9.36 15.84
C PHE A 179 1.37 -8.90 16.43
N LYS A 180 1.99 -9.77 17.24
CA LYS A 180 3.33 -9.54 17.79
C LYS A 180 4.37 -9.67 16.69
N VAL A 181 4.81 -8.52 16.16
CA VAL A 181 5.87 -8.43 15.14
C VAL A 181 6.95 -7.48 15.66
N ALA A 182 8.21 -7.81 15.40
CA ALA A 182 9.33 -6.95 15.76
C ALA A 182 9.35 -5.68 14.89
N GLY A 183 9.57 -4.53 15.50
CA GLY A 183 9.63 -3.22 14.82
C GLY A 183 8.25 -2.54 14.68
N GLY A 184 8.23 -1.39 14.04
CA GLY A 184 7.05 -0.56 13.83
C GLY A 184 6.76 0.42 14.98
N GLY A 185 5.87 1.39 14.72
CA GLY A 185 5.42 2.38 15.69
C GLY A 185 4.51 1.79 16.78
N ALA A 186 4.18 2.61 17.75
CA ALA A 186 3.31 2.23 18.87
C ALA A 186 1.85 2.66 18.65
N ASN A 187 1.61 3.65 17.80
CA ASN A 187 0.32 4.28 17.58
C ASN A 187 -0.22 4.05 16.17
N TYR A 188 0.63 4.11 15.15
CA TYR A 188 0.27 3.92 13.75
C TYR A 188 0.32 2.44 13.35
N VAL A 189 -0.73 1.95 12.70
CA VAL A 189 -0.82 0.56 12.23
C VAL A 189 -1.58 0.48 10.91
N HIS A 190 -1.01 -0.14 9.91
CA HIS A 190 -1.67 -0.45 8.64
C HIS A 190 -1.47 -1.89 8.22
#